data_af243b67215f90c1b14b71edd4f5002f
#
_entry.id   af243b67215f90c1b14b71edd4f5002f
#
_cell.length_a   1.000
_cell.length_b   1.000
_cell.length_c   1.000
_cell.angle_alpha   90.00
_cell.angle_beta   90.00
_cell.angle_gamma   90.00
#
_symmetry.space_group_name_H-M   'P 1'
#
loop_
_entity.id
_entity.type
_entity.pdbx_description
1 polymer ?
#
loop_
_entity_poly.entity_id
_entity_poly.type
_entity_poly.pdbx_seq_one_letter_code
_entity_poly.pdbx_strand_id
1 'polypeptide(L)'
;MKISLKLIVVFLLLLGWNSILRAEILVYPVPQGIYYARHNDDYTVKVRQAGEKDWVDLFEYNVKVDMDTKSDATMVQFDFSGKVEVLIRKNNGEIRSAIVRPLSKGIQPKIDGNFLLFTLDKPQKLSVEFNGDRLNNLHVFANPIIKDIPDKNDPNVMYFESGIHEPTDAAGKCFRIPSNTTVYLEGGAVLKGCLNCDSVENVKILGYGMLLEPQQGISVTYSKNVLIDGITVVNSRHYTVSGGQSQEITIKNLKSFSYQGWSDGLDFMSCSDIVIDDVFLRNSDDCLAFYTHRWNYYGDCRKVRVQNSTLWADIAHPINIGTHGNTKTGDEVLEDMLFKNIDILEHDEDDRNYQGCMTINVGDHNLARNITFEDIRVENIQEGQLFHLRVMYNQKYNTGPGRGVKDIVFRNISCTGKYINPSLIEGYDKNRKVENILFENIVLNGKRVTTLEELNVDKKDFVGKVRIK
;
A
#
# COMPACT_ATOMS: atom_id res chain seq x y z
N MET A 1 77.47 -31.01 -24.82
CA MET A 1 76.68 -29.86 -25.24
C MET A 1 75.35 -29.88 -24.43
N LYS A 2 75.27 -29.09 -23.34
CA LYS A 2 74.11 -29.04 -22.44
C LYS A 2 73.29 -27.83 -22.79
N ILE A 3 72.05 -28.03 -23.26
CA ILE A 3 71.08 -26.97 -23.51
C ILE A 3 70.26 -26.79 -22.21
N SER A 4 70.40 -25.61 -21.59
CA SER A 4 69.64 -25.23 -20.41
C SER A 4 68.30 -24.61 -20.84
N LEU A 5 67.21 -25.25 -20.46
CA LEU A 5 65.85 -24.74 -20.67
C LEU A 5 65.48 -23.79 -19.51
N LYS A 6 65.41 -22.49 -19.79
CA LYS A 6 64.90 -21.50 -18.86
C LYS A 6 63.37 -21.50 -18.86
N LEU A 7 62.79 -21.94 -17.76
CA LEU A 7 61.34 -21.86 -17.49
C LEU A 7 60.96 -20.40 -17.18
N ILE A 8 60.21 -19.77 -18.04
CA ILE A 8 59.63 -18.43 -17.79
C ILE A 8 58.27 -18.68 -17.11
N VAL A 9 58.21 -18.39 -15.80
CA VAL A 9 56.96 -18.38 -15.03
C VAL A 9 56.30 -17.01 -15.25
N VAL A 10 55.22 -16.98 -16.03
CA VAL A 10 54.38 -15.78 -16.18
C VAL A 10 53.39 -15.77 -15.01
N PHE A 11 53.61 -14.88 -14.05
CA PHE A 11 52.66 -14.56 -12.99
C PHE A 11 51.55 -13.70 -13.58
N LEU A 12 50.40 -14.28 -13.94
CA LEU A 12 49.18 -13.53 -14.25
C LEU A 12 48.59 -13.04 -12.93
N LEU A 13 48.86 -11.79 -12.61
CA LEU A 13 48.12 -11.01 -11.60
C LEU A 13 46.69 -10.82 -12.10
N LEU A 14 45.78 -11.68 -11.68
CA LEU A 14 44.37 -11.44 -11.72
C LEU A 14 44.02 -10.30 -10.73
N LEU A 15 44.15 -9.07 -11.20
CA LEU A 15 43.49 -7.93 -10.57
C LEU A 15 41.99 -8.14 -10.73
N GLY A 16 41.38 -8.78 -9.75
CA GLY A 16 39.92 -8.76 -9.59
C GLY A 16 39.50 -7.30 -9.42
N TRP A 17 38.92 -6.74 -10.44
CA TRP A 17 38.16 -5.51 -10.32
C TRP A 17 36.94 -5.84 -9.49
N ASN A 18 37.06 -5.73 -8.15
CA ASN A 18 35.92 -5.45 -7.32
C ASN A 18 35.46 -4.05 -7.74
N SER A 19 34.49 -3.97 -8.66
CA SER A 19 33.70 -2.78 -8.81
C SER A 19 33.00 -2.58 -7.47
N ILE A 20 33.61 -1.78 -6.60
CA ILE A 20 32.91 -1.22 -5.45
C ILE A 20 31.74 -0.47 -6.09
N LEU A 21 30.55 -1.04 -6.04
CA LEU A 21 29.32 -0.34 -6.40
C LEU A 21 29.31 0.91 -5.51
N ARG A 22 29.67 2.03 -6.10
CA ARG A 22 29.64 3.30 -5.40
C ARG A 22 28.18 3.53 -5.01
N ALA A 23 27.93 3.76 -3.75
CA ALA A 23 26.61 4.12 -3.29
C ALA A 23 26.16 5.39 -4.03
N GLU A 24 24.92 5.44 -4.43
CA GLU A 24 24.36 6.53 -5.24
C GLU A 24 23.10 7.06 -4.58
N ILE A 25 22.86 8.36 -4.69
CA ILE A 25 21.63 9.04 -4.27
C ILE A 25 21.13 9.85 -5.45
N LEU A 26 19.87 9.65 -5.83
CA LEU A 26 19.19 10.44 -6.85
C LEU A 26 18.05 11.22 -6.20
N VAL A 27 18.07 12.53 -6.42
CA VAL A 27 17.01 13.45 -6.01
C VAL A 27 16.49 14.16 -7.26
N TYR A 28 15.19 14.20 -7.40
CA TYR A 28 14.56 14.73 -8.59
C TYR A 28 14.15 16.18 -8.44
N PRO A 29 14.24 16.99 -9.52
CA PRO A 29 13.82 18.39 -9.48
C PRO A 29 12.31 18.48 -9.29
N VAL A 30 11.88 19.51 -8.56
CA VAL A 30 10.47 19.82 -8.37
C VAL A 30 10.02 20.86 -9.38
N PRO A 31 8.95 20.62 -10.14
CA PRO A 31 8.44 21.62 -11.09
C PRO A 31 8.04 22.92 -10.40
N GLN A 32 8.47 24.06 -10.97
CA GLN A 32 8.20 25.38 -10.39
C GLN A 32 6.71 25.64 -10.11
N GLY A 33 5.80 25.11 -10.94
CA GLY A 33 4.36 25.30 -10.78
C GLY A 33 3.74 24.68 -9.52
N ILE A 34 4.48 23.80 -8.84
CA ILE A 34 4.04 23.21 -7.56
C ILE A 34 4.99 23.55 -6.41
N TYR A 35 6.17 24.10 -6.66
CA TYR A 35 7.22 24.32 -5.67
C TYR A 35 6.71 25.03 -4.41
N TYR A 36 6.05 26.18 -4.55
CA TYR A 36 5.52 26.92 -3.41
C TYR A 36 4.14 26.40 -2.95
N ALA A 37 3.33 25.89 -3.86
CA ALA A 37 1.97 25.47 -3.57
C ALA A 37 1.91 24.12 -2.84
N ARG A 38 2.99 23.34 -2.84
CA ARG A 38 3.03 21.99 -2.30
C ARG A 38 4.23 21.75 -1.37
N HIS A 39 4.88 22.79 -0.92
CA HIS A 39 5.91 22.68 0.11
C HIS A 39 5.28 22.66 1.50
N ASN A 40 5.79 21.76 2.35
CA ASN A 40 5.48 21.72 3.78
C ASN A 40 6.76 22.05 4.55
N ASP A 41 6.72 23.04 5.42
CA ASP A 41 7.90 23.55 6.15
C ASP A 41 7.98 23.06 7.61
N ASP A 42 7.19 22.07 8.01
CA ASP A 42 7.27 21.47 9.35
C ASP A 42 8.60 20.78 9.61
N TYR A 43 9.22 20.29 8.54
CA TYR A 43 10.50 19.58 8.57
C TYR A 43 11.48 20.12 7.52
N THR A 44 12.77 19.87 7.77
CA THR A 44 13.82 19.97 6.75
C THR A 44 14.53 18.61 6.71
N VAL A 45 14.54 17.98 5.56
CA VAL A 45 15.05 16.62 5.41
C VAL A 45 16.24 16.59 4.47
N LYS A 46 17.33 15.95 4.91
CA LYS A 46 18.54 15.78 4.14
C LYS A 46 18.97 14.32 4.12
N VAL A 47 19.61 13.92 3.05
CA VAL A 47 20.18 12.58 2.90
C VAL A 47 21.62 12.66 2.48
N ARG A 48 22.46 11.71 2.93
CA ARG A 48 23.82 11.54 2.44
C ARG A 48 24.23 10.07 2.37
N GLN A 49 25.22 9.76 1.61
CA GLN A 49 25.88 8.45 1.72
C GLN A 49 26.53 8.32 3.09
N ALA A 50 26.39 7.15 3.70
CA ALA A 50 26.93 6.94 5.04
C ALA A 50 28.46 7.12 5.06
N GLY A 51 28.92 8.02 5.94
CA GLY A 51 30.34 8.37 6.07
C GLY A 51 30.81 9.52 5.17
N GLU A 52 30.02 9.99 4.23
CA GLU A 52 30.34 11.19 3.42
C GLU A 52 30.01 12.47 4.21
N LYS A 53 30.57 13.61 3.74
CA LYS A 53 30.36 14.89 4.42
C LYS A 53 29.19 15.68 3.87
N ASP A 54 28.91 15.55 2.59
CA ASP A 54 27.98 16.40 1.89
C ASP A 54 26.55 15.87 1.99
N TRP A 55 25.66 16.73 2.45
CA TRP A 55 24.23 16.47 2.56
C TRP A 55 23.50 16.98 1.32
N VAL A 56 22.56 16.21 0.82
CA VAL A 56 21.63 16.59 -0.24
C VAL A 56 20.28 16.91 0.38
N ASP A 57 19.75 18.09 0.09
CA ASP A 57 18.43 18.51 0.54
C ASP A 57 17.34 17.76 -0.25
N LEU A 58 16.30 17.32 0.44
CA LEU A 58 15.11 16.77 -0.18
C LEU A 58 14.01 17.83 -0.21
N PHE A 59 13.07 17.69 -1.12
CA PHE A 59 11.88 18.54 -1.13
C PHE A 59 10.77 17.92 -0.30
N GLU A 60 10.22 18.70 0.61
CA GLU A 60 9.15 18.32 1.53
C GLU A 60 7.79 18.62 0.90
N TYR A 61 7.17 17.58 0.30
CA TYR A 61 5.84 17.68 -0.27
C TYR A 61 4.77 17.73 0.81
N ASN A 62 3.82 18.65 0.68
CA ASN A 62 2.60 18.65 1.47
C ASN A 62 1.62 17.59 0.93
N VAL A 63 1.21 16.67 1.79
CA VAL A 63 0.18 15.67 1.52
C VAL A 63 -0.93 15.78 2.56
N LYS A 64 -2.18 15.71 2.11
CA LYS A 64 -3.34 15.76 3.00
C LYS A 64 -3.73 14.37 3.45
N VAL A 65 -4.08 14.26 4.71
CA VAL A 65 -4.45 13.01 5.39
C VAL A 65 -5.68 13.23 6.26
N ASP A 66 -6.36 12.15 6.60
CA ASP A 66 -7.46 12.09 7.56
C ASP A 66 -8.66 12.99 7.19
N MET A 67 -9.80 12.37 6.85
CA MET A 67 -10.96 13.13 6.41
C MET A 67 -11.71 13.80 7.58
N ASP A 68 -11.60 13.25 8.77
CA ASP A 68 -12.28 13.77 9.97
C ASP A 68 -11.50 14.91 10.59
N THR A 69 -10.18 14.74 10.70
CA THR A 69 -9.26 15.78 11.20
C THR A 69 -8.27 16.15 10.09
N LYS A 70 -8.78 16.77 9.02
CA LYS A 70 -7.97 17.12 7.83
C LYS A 70 -6.69 17.82 8.21
N SER A 71 -5.57 17.15 7.95
CA SER A 71 -4.25 17.61 8.33
C SER A 71 -3.28 17.57 7.16
N ASP A 72 -2.23 18.35 7.27
CA ASP A 72 -1.15 18.43 6.32
C ASP A 72 0.05 17.63 6.84
N ALA A 73 0.29 16.46 6.31
CA ALA A 73 1.49 15.68 6.57
C ALA A 73 2.58 15.98 5.53
N THR A 74 3.79 15.59 5.83
CA THR A 74 4.95 15.80 4.95
C THR A 74 5.36 14.51 4.27
N MET A 75 5.77 14.57 3.01
CA MET A 75 6.36 13.46 2.26
C MET A 75 7.66 13.88 1.60
N VAL A 76 8.69 13.05 1.71
CA VAL A 76 9.92 13.16 0.93
C VAL A 76 10.18 11.86 0.16
N GLN A 77 10.81 11.96 -1.01
CA GLN A 77 11.23 10.79 -1.79
C GLN A 77 12.61 10.99 -2.41
N PHE A 78 13.37 9.93 -2.47
CA PHE A 78 14.66 9.85 -3.14
C PHE A 78 14.98 8.41 -3.49
N ASP A 79 15.88 8.19 -4.42
CA ASP A 79 16.34 6.85 -4.76
C ASP A 79 17.79 6.68 -4.29
N PHE A 80 18.15 5.45 -3.92
CA PHE A 80 19.52 5.20 -3.48
C PHE A 80 19.96 3.76 -3.69
N SER A 81 21.26 3.59 -3.68
CA SER A 81 21.94 2.30 -3.53
C SER A 81 22.99 2.38 -2.41
N GLY A 82 23.35 1.23 -1.83
CA GLY A 82 24.30 1.17 -0.72
C GLY A 82 23.67 1.58 0.62
N LYS A 83 24.39 2.36 1.42
CA LYS A 83 23.97 2.77 2.76
C LYS A 83 23.88 4.29 2.87
N VAL A 84 22.77 4.81 3.37
CA VAL A 84 22.52 6.23 3.51
C VAL A 84 22.15 6.63 4.92
N GLU A 85 22.43 7.87 5.28
CA GLU A 85 21.95 8.51 6.50
C GLU A 85 20.87 9.52 6.14
N VAL A 86 19.78 9.53 6.89
CA VAL A 86 18.68 10.50 6.76
C VAL A 86 18.68 11.38 7.99
N LEU A 87 18.82 12.68 7.78
CA LEU A 87 18.80 13.72 8.80
C LEU A 87 17.49 14.51 8.67
N ILE A 88 16.72 14.56 9.72
CA ILE A 88 15.48 15.31 9.77
C ILE A 88 15.61 16.39 10.86
N ARG A 89 15.36 17.62 10.49
CA ARG A 89 15.16 18.73 11.45
C ARG A 89 13.67 18.97 11.61
N LYS A 90 13.19 18.97 12.83
CA LYS A 90 11.85 19.46 13.15
C LYS A 90 11.93 20.99 13.28
N ASN A 91 11.24 21.71 12.39
CA ASN A 91 11.36 23.17 12.31
C ASN A 91 10.54 23.88 13.42
N ASN A 92 9.46 23.26 13.87
CA ASN A 92 8.55 23.83 14.86
C ASN A 92 8.56 23.03 16.17
N GLY A 93 9.06 23.63 17.26
CA GLY A 93 9.09 23.04 18.60
C GLY A 93 10.16 21.96 18.80
N GLU A 94 10.22 21.40 19.97
CA GLU A 94 11.23 20.43 20.41
C GLU A 94 10.85 19.00 20.04
N ILE A 95 11.85 18.16 19.83
CA ILE A 95 11.68 16.71 19.75
C ILE A 95 11.83 16.11 21.16
N ARG A 96 10.71 15.71 21.77
CA ARG A 96 10.67 15.01 23.05
C ARG A 96 10.70 13.49 22.88
N SER A 97 10.12 13.03 21.79
CA SER A 97 10.12 11.62 21.39
C SER A 97 9.98 11.52 19.87
N ALA A 98 10.46 10.44 19.31
CA ALA A 98 10.22 10.12 17.90
C ALA A 98 10.13 8.60 17.71
N ILE A 99 9.33 8.19 16.75
CA ILE A 99 9.17 6.79 16.36
C ILE A 99 9.23 6.69 14.84
N VAL A 100 9.90 5.67 14.35
CA VAL A 100 9.94 5.33 12.91
C VAL A 100 9.12 4.06 12.70
N ARG A 101 8.10 4.14 11.89
CA ARG A 101 7.16 3.04 11.59
C ARG A 101 7.25 2.64 10.11
N PRO A 102 6.99 1.39 9.74
CA PRO A 102 6.56 0.26 10.58
C PRO A 102 7.61 -0.17 11.61
N LEU A 103 7.17 -0.56 12.80
CA LEU A 103 8.07 -1.03 13.87
C LEU A 103 8.85 -2.29 13.45
N SER A 104 8.27 -3.09 12.57
CA SER A 104 8.89 -4.28 11.98
C SER A 104 10.22 -4.01 11.25
N LYS A 105 10.47 -2.75 10.84
CA LYS A 105 11.73 -2.35 10.19
C LYS A 105 12.89 -2.20 11.18
N GLY A 106 12.61 -2.13 12.48
CA GLY A 106 13.62 -2.10 13.54
C GLY A 106 14.51 -0.86 13.54
N ILE A 107 14.08 0.24 12.91
CA ILE A 107 14.88 1.47 12.81
C ILE A 107 14.86 2.19 14.15
N GLN A 108 16.04 2.44 14.71
CA GLN A 108 16.23 3.18 15.95
C GLN A 108 16.85 4.54 15.64
N PRO A 109 16.05 5.62 15.65
CA PRO A 109 16.56 6.96 15.39
C PRO A 109 17.33 7.52 16.58
N LYS A 110 18.31 8.39 16.29
CA LYS A 110 19.03 9.18 17.29
C LYS A 110 18.48 10.59 17.29
N ILE A 111 18.14 11.11 18.47
CA ILE A 111 17.66 12.48 18.67
C ILE A 111 18.79 13.31 19.23
N ASP A 112 19.02 14.51 18.65
CA ASP A 112 19.94 15.53 19.13
C ASP A 112 19.30 16.91 18.95
N GLY A 113 18.77 17.46 20.02
CA GLY A 113 17.98 18.69 19.98
C GLY A 113 16.77 18.57 19.06
N ASN A 114 16.70 19.38 18.03
CA ASN A 114 15.64 19.35 17.02
C ASN A 114 15.99 18.48 15.78
N PHE A 115 17.01 17.67 15.90
CA PHE A 115 17.45 16.78 14.82
C PHE A 115 17.18 15.32 15.17
N LEU A 116 16.77 14.59 14.15
CA LEU A 116 16.61 13.14 14.17
C LEU A 116 17.49 12.53 13.08
N LEU A 117 18.28 11.52 13.43
CA LEU A 117 19.18 10.83 12.49
C LEU A 117 18.91 9.33 12.53
N PHE A 118 18.78 8.71 11.37
CA PHE A 118 18.80 7.26 11.21
C PHE A 118 19.47 6.83 9.91
N THR A 119 19.74 5.54 9.79
CA THR A 119 20.45 4.97 8.65
C THR A 119 19.56 3.96 7.92
N LEU A 120 19.67 3.93 6.59
CA LEU A 120 19.04 2.94 5.72
C LEU A 120 20.10 2.18 4.93
N ASP A 121 19.98 0.86 4.87
CA ASP A 121 20.84 -0.04 4.08
C ASP A 121 20.08 -0.71 2.92
N LYS A 122 18.80 -0.47 2.82
CA LYS A 122 17.89 -0.95 1.76
C LYS A 122 16.71 -0.02 1.60
N PRO A 123 16.05 -0.02 0.43
CA PRO A 123 14.83 0.75 0.18
C PRO A 123 13.74 0.49 1.24
N GLN A 124 13.08 1.56 1.68
CA GLN A 124 12.05 1.54 2.74
C GLN A 124 10.99 2.60 2.48
N LYS A 125 9.77 2.32 2.92
CA LYS A 125 8.67 3.27 3.03
C LYS A 125 8.34 3.44 4.51
N LEU A 126 8.53 4.64 5.02
CA LEU A 126 8.52 4.91 6.47
C LEU A 126 7.58 6.06 6.80
N SER A 127 7.01 5.99 8.00
CA SER A 127 6.41 7.12 8.71
C SER A 127 7.30 7.50 9.89
N VAL A 128 7.55 8.77 10.08
CA VAL A 128 8.30 9.30 11.22
C VAL A 128 7.38 10.24 12.00
N GLU A 129 7.07 9.85 13.22
CA GLU A 129 6.16 10.57 14.09
C GLU A 129 6.95 11.21 15.23
N PHE A 130 6.64 12.46 15.51
CA PHE A 130 7.27 13.25 16.56
C PHE A 130 6.27 13.56 17.65
N ASN A 131 6.66 13.33 18.92
CA ASN A 131 5.86 13.67 20.10
C ASN A 131 4.47 13.01 20.15
N GLY A 132 4.27 11.90 19.43
CA GLY A 132 2.99 11.19 19.33
C GLY A 132 2.00 11.82 18.35
N ASP A 133 2.45 12.76 17.50
CA ASP A 133 1.61 13.35 16.45
C ASP A 133 1.62 12.45 15.21
N ARG A 134 0.49 11.82 14.93
CA ARG A 134 0.28 10.94 13.78
C ARG A 134 -0.26 11.69 12.55
N LEU A 135 -0.73 12.93 12.71
CA LEU A 135 -1.37 13.69 11.65
C LEU A 135 -0.40 14.61 10.92
N ASN A 136 0.44 15.34 11.65
CA ASN A 136 1.46 16.21 11.09
C ASN A 136 2.83 15.50 11.09
N ASN A 137 2.86 14.28 10.60
CA ASN A 137 4.05 13.43 10.57
C ASN A 137 4.79 13.51 9.22
N LEU A 138 5.95 12.87 9.16
CA LEU A 138 6.79 12.83 7.96
C LEU A 138 6.80 11.42 7.36
N HIS A 139 6.53 11.31 6.07
CA HIS A 139 6.71 10.08 5.30
C HIS A 139 8.01 10.14 4.51
N VAL A 140 8.84 9.09 4.63
CA VAL A 140 10.13 8.98 3.93
C VAL A 140 10.06 7.79 2.98
N PHE A 141 10.08 8.07 1.68
CA PHE A 141 10.10 7.05 0.64
C PHE A 141 11.49 6.99 0.00
N ALA A 142 12.26 6.03 0.46
CA ALA A 142 13.59 5.72 -0.04
C ALA A 142 13.48 4.56 -1.03
N ASN A 143 13.54 4.84 -2.32
CA ASN A 143 13.31 3.88 -3.39
C ASN A 143 14.61 3.23 -3.87
N PRO A 144 14.55 2.07 -4.54
CA PRO A 144 15.70 1.57 -5.31
C PRO A 144 15.93 2.42 -6.56
N ILE A 145 17.18 2.47 -7.03
CA ILE A 145 17.49 3.12 -8.30
C ILE A 145 16.92 2.31 -9.46
N ILE A 146 16.14 2.95 -10.34
CA ILE A 146 15.63 2.34 -11.56
C ILE A 146 16.77 2.15 -12.54
N LYS A 147 16.98 0.91 -13.01
CA LYS A 147 18.05 0.57 -13.96
C LYS A 147 17.55 0.52 -15.39
N ASP A 148 16.33 0.07 -15.59
CA ASP A 148 15.75 -0.17 -16.90
C ASP A 148 14.77 0.96 -17.26
N ILE A 149 15.32 2.08 -17.71
CA ILE A 149 14.54 3.23 -18.18
C ILE A 149 14.19 2.99 -19.66
N PRO A 150 12.92 3.06 -20.07
CA PRO A 150 12.53 2.84 -21.45
C PRO A 150 13.05 3.96 -22.38
N ASP A 151 13.32 3.62 -23.64
CA ASP A 151 13.69 4.62 -24.64
C ASP A 151 12.50 5.53 -24.93
N LYS A 152 12.68 6.82 -24.69
CA LYS A 152 11.66 7.85 -24.94
C LYS A 152 11.28 8.03 -26.41
N ASN A 153 12.08 7.52 -27.32
CA ASN A 153 11.82 7.57 -28.76
C ASN A 153 11.09 6.31 -29.29
N ASP A 154 10.85 5.29 -28.44
CA ASP A 154 10.05 4.14 -28.81
C ASP A 154 8.60 4.57 -28.99
N PRO A 155 7.96 4.30 -30.15
CA PRO A 155 6.58 4.66 -30.41
C PRO A 155 5.57 4.00 -29.45
N ASN A 156 5.96 2.95 -28.74
CA ASN A 156 5.14 2.30 -27.72
C ASN A 156 5.39 2.84 -26.31
N VAL A 157 6.14 3.93 -26.17
CA VAL A 157 6.43 4.56 -24.89
C VAL A 157 5.76 5.93 -24.79
N MET A 158 4.92 6.10 -23.79
CA MET A 158 4.44 7.40 -23.34
C MET A 158 5.36 7.89 -22.23
N TYR A 159 6.34 8.72 -22.59
CA TYR A 159 7.35 9.19 -21.67
C TYR A 159 6.99 10.60 -21.14
N PHE A 160 6.88 10.70 -19.82
CA PHE A 160 6.65 11.96 -19.11
C PHE A 160 7.95 12.39 -18.41
N GLU A 161 8.64 13.37 -19.00
CA GLU A 161 9.84 13.96 -18.38
C GLU A 161 9.47 14.75 -17.12
N SER A 162 10.49 15.08 -16.30
CA SER A 162 10.30 15.97 -15.14
C SER A 162 9.57 17.27 -15.56
N GLY A 163 8.48 17.60 -14.88
CA GLY A 163 7.61 18.73 -15.21
C GLY A 163 6.14 18.46 -14.94
N ILE A 164 5.27 19.43 -15.24
CA ILE A 164 3.83 19.29 -15.07
C ILE A 164 3.22 18.91 -16.42
N HIS A 165 2.40 17.86 -16.42
CA HIS A 165 1.70 17.36 -17.58
C HIS A 165 0.20 17.30 -17.32
N GLU A 166 -0.58 17.79 -18.25
CA GLU A 166 -2.05 17.77 -18.21
C GLU A 166 -2.60 17.06 -19.44
N PRO A 167 -3.67 16.27 -19.32
CA PRO A 167 -4.29 15.65 -20.47
C PRO A 167 -4.85 16.69 -21.43
N THR A 168 -4.68 16.49 -22.71
CA THR A 168 -5.25 17.35 -23.76
C THR A 168 -6.71 17.04 -24.06
N ASP A 169 -7.21 15.88 -23.63
CA ASP A 169 -8.60 15.46 -23.79
C ASP A 169 -9.49 16.22 -22.78
N ALA A 170 -10.26 17.16 -23.29
CA ALA A 170 -11.15 17.99 -22.48
C ALA A 170 -12.30 17.21 -21.81
N ALA A 171 -12.64 16.02 -22.29
CA ALA A 171 -13.83 15.27 -21.85
C ALA A 171 -13.61 14.48 -20.56
N GLY A 172 -12.39 14.03 -20.24
CA GLY A 172 -12.16 13.08 -19.13
C GLY A 172 -11.09 13.46 -18.13
N LYS A 173 -10.27 14.45 -18.41
CA LYS A 173 -9.10 14.80 -17.58
C LYS A 173 -8.17 13.59 -17.31
N CYS A 174 -8.14 12.61 -18.23
CA CYS A 174 -7.34 11.40 -18.13
C CYS A 174 -6.46 11.21 -19.36
N PHE A 175 -5.28 10.68 -19.14
CA PHE A 175 -4.43 10.13 -20.19
C PHE A 175 -4.98 8.73 -20.54
N ARG A 176 -5.41 8.52 -21.78
CA ARG A 176 -5.85 7.21 -22.28
C ARG A 176 -4.63 6.41 -22.71
N ILE A 177 -4.49 5.22 -22.18
CA ILE A 177 -3.34 4.34 -22.44
C ILE A 177 -3.74 3.28 -23.45
N PRO A 178 -3.08 3.19 -24.61
CA PRO A 178 -3.31 2.11 -25.56
C PRO A 178 -2.75 0.76 -25.10
N SER A 179 -3.20 -0.34 -25.74
CA SER A 179 -2.57 -1.65 -25.57
C SER A 179 -1.11 -1.64 -25.99
N ASN A 180 -0.31 -2.52 -25.39
CA ASN A 180 1.12 -2.71 -25.67
C ASN A 180 1.97 -1.44 -25.43
N THR A 181 1.55 -0.59 -24.48
CA THR A 181 2.19 0.69 -24.16
C THR A 181 2.91 0.63 -22.82
N THR A 182 4.11 1.19 -22.78
CA THR A 182 4.81 1.53 -21.55
C THR A 182 4.64 3.01 -21.26
N VAL A 183 3.98 3.34 -20.15
CA VAL A 183 3.92 4.70 -19.60
C VAL A 183 5.07 4.84 -18.61
N TYR A 184 5.94 5.79 -18.81
CA TYR A 184 7.04 6.06 -17.89
C TYR A 184 6.96 7.48 -17.34
N LEU A 185 6.88 7.58 -16.01
CA LEU A 185 6.89 8.84 -15.28
C LEU A 185 8.27 9.02 -14.65
N GLU A 186 9.09 9.88 -15.24
CA GLU A 186 10.39 10.23 -14.66
C GLU A 186 10.22 10.80 -13.24
N GLY A 187 11.21 10.63 -12.39
CA GLY A 187 11.22 11.31 -11.10
C GLY A 187 11.11 12.83 -11.31
N GLY A 188 10.18 13.48 -10.61
CA GLY A 188 9.84 14.89 -10.83
C GLY A 188 8.78 15.14 -11.92
N ALA A 189 8.30 14.11 -12.63
CA ALA A 189 7.11 14.22 -13.46
C ALA A 189 5.86 14.29 -12.59
N VAL A 190 4.97 15.24 -12.86
CA VAL A 190 3.71 15.46 -12.14
C VAL A 190 2.56 15.48 -13.13
N LEU A 191 1.71 14.48 -13.03
CA LEU A 191 0.49 14.43 -13.84
C LEU A 191 -0.68 15.06 -13.06
N LYS A 192 -1.30 16.09 -13.64
CA LYS A 192 -2.58 16.64 -13.18
C LYS A 192 -3.73 16.01 -13.97
N GLY A 193 -3.94 14.73 -13.75
CA GLY A 193 -4.93 13.92 -14.45
C GLY A 193 -4.85 12.47 -14.03
N CYS A 194 -5.81 11.67 -14.49
CA CYS A 194 -5.83 10.22 -14.26
C CYS A 194 -5.13 9.46 -15.40
N LEU A 195 -4.75 8.20 -15.12
CA LEU A 195 -4.34 7.24 -16.14
C LEU A 195 -5.48 6.25 -16.37
N ASN A 196 -5.92 6.08 -17.61
CA ASN A 196 -7.05 5.21 -17.93
C ASN A 196 -6.63 4.07 -18.87
N CYS A 197 -6.67 2.84 -18.33
CA CYS A 197 -6.51 1.58 -19.03
C CYS A 197 -7.89 0.94 -19.18
N ASP A 198 -8.57 1.18 -20.30
CA ASP A 198 -9.89 0.64 -20.56
C ASP A 198 -9.88 -0.23 -21.83
N SER A 199 -10.22 -1.53 -21.65
CA SER A 199 -10.25 -2.52 -22.73
C SER A 199 -8.89 -2.69 -23.43
N VAL A 200 -7.80 -2.75 -22.64
CA VAL A 200 -6.42 -2.81 -23.13
C VAL A 200 -5.67 -4.02 -22.60
N GLU A 201 -4.57 -4.36 -23.28
CA GLU A 201 -3.69 -5.46 -22.91
C GLU A 201 -2.22 -5.03 -22.92
N ASN A 202 -1.38 -5.70 -22.06
CA ASN A 202 0.06 -5.54 -22.04
C ASN A 202 0.50 -4.08 -21.78
N VAL A 203 0.00 -3.48 -20.72
CA VAL A 203 0.34 -2.11 -20.32
C VAL A 203 1.29 -2.13 -19.13
N LYS A 204 2.30 -1.25 -19.17
CA LYS A 204 3.18 -1.00 -18.03
C LYS A 204 3.12 0.48 -17.67
N ILE A 205 2.93 0.81 -16.40
CA ILE A 205 2.99 2.16 -15.85
C ILE A 205 4.11 2.18 -14.82
N LEU A 206 5.22 2.84 -15.14
CA LEU A 206 6.49 2.72 -14.42
C LEU A 206 7.04 4.08 -14.02
N GLY A 207 7.93 4.10 -13.03
CA GLY A 207 8.69 5.28 -12.64
C GLY A 207 8.30 5.87 -11.29
N TYR A 208 8.97 6.94 -10.89
CA TYR A 208 8.78 7.59 -9.59
C TYR A 208 8.14 8.98 -9.67
N GLY A 209 7.47 9.25 -10.78
CA GLY A 209 6.62 10.43 -10.89
C GLY A 209 5.32 10.30 -10.07
N MET A 210 4.53 11.37 -10.05
CA MET A 210 3.32 11.41 -9.25
C MET A 210 2.08 11.84 -10.04
N LEU A 211 0.92 11.33 -9.61
CA LEU A 211 -0.38 11.89 -9.94
C LEU A 211 -0.78 12.81 -8.79
N LEU A 212 -1.03 14.08 -9.10
CA LEU A 212 -1.36 15.10 -8.10
C LEU A 212 -2.82 15.50 -8.19
N GLU A 213 -3.55 15.26 -7.11
CA GLU A 213 -4.98 15.59 -6.95
C GLU A 213 -5.87 15.12 -8.12
N PRO A 214 -5.68 13.89 -8.64
CA PRO A 214 -6.53 13.40 -9.69
C PRO A 214 -7.97 13.24 -9.17
N GLN A 215 -8.95 13.36 -10.06
CA GLN A 215 -10.34 13.03 -9.74
C GLN A 215 -10.49 11.55 -9.38
N GLN A 216 -9.76 10.69 -10.07
CA GLN A 216 -9.51 9.29 -9.82
C GLN A 216 -8.06 9.01 -10.25
N GLY A 217 -7.33 8.13 -9.59
CA GLY A 217 -5.93 7.91 -9.91
C GLY A 217 -5.73 7.08 -11.19
N ILE A 218 -5.62 5.77 -11.07
CA ILE A 218 -5.40 4.85 -12.18
C ILE A 218 -6.60 3.91 -12.29
N SER A 219 -7.25 3.85 -13.44
CA SER A 219 -8.32 2.89 -13.69
C SER A 219 -7.88 1.79 -14.65
N VAL A 220 -8.21 0.53 -14.31
CA VAL A 220 -7.89 -0.67 -15.07
C VAL A 220 -9.19 -1.45 -15.29
N THR A 221 -9.86 -1.22 -16.41
CA THR A 221 -11.19 -1.76 -16.67
C THR A 221 -11.20 -2.61 -17.92
N TYR A 222 -11.85 -3.79 -17.86
CA TYR A 222 -11.93 -4.75 -18.96
C TYR A 222 -10.57 -5.07 -19.61
N SER A 223 -9.50 -5.06 -18.80
CA SER A 223 -8.12 -5.07 -19.26
C SER A 223 -7.36 -6.31 -18.77
N LYS A 224 -6.23 -6.60 -19.42
CA LYS A 224 -5.41 -7.77 -19.09
C LYS A 224 -3.93 -7.42 -19.10
N ASN A 225 -3.16 -8.06 -18.19
CA ASN A 225 -1.72 -7.92 -18.08
C ASN A 225 -1.28 -6.46 -17.95
N VAL A 226 -1.63 -5.86 -16.80
CA VAL A 226 -1.29 -4.47 -16.46
C VAL A 226 -0.34 -4.45 -15.26
N LEU A 227 0.82 -3.81 -15.45
CA LEU A 227 1.82 -3.59 -14.41
C LEU A 227 1.85 -2.10 -14.02
N ILE A 228 1.73 -1.82 -12.72
CA ILE A 228 1.93 -0.48 -12.14
C ILE A 228 3.09 -0.60 -11.15
N ASP A 229 4.17 0.17 -11.34
CA ASP A 229 5.35 0.09 -10.48
C ASP A 229 5.97 1.47 -10.19
N GLY A 230 6.06 1.83 -8.91
CA GLY A 230 6.78 3.00 -8.43
C GLY A 230 5.96 4.28 -8.23
N ILE A 231 4.79 4.38 -8.82
CA ILE A 231 3.98 5.59 -8.89
C ILE A 231 3.55 6.08 -7.49
N THR A 232 3.54 7.40 -7.32
CA THR A 232 2.95 8.05 -6.14
C THR A 232 1.66 8.76 -6.52
N VAL A 233 0.57 8.51 -5.80
CA VAL A 233 -0.72 9.20 -6.00
C VAL A 233 -1.01 10.05 -4.77
N VAL A 234 -1.08 11.36 -4.95
CA VAL A 234 -1.24 12.33 -3.87
C VAL A 234 -2.60 12.99 -3.95
N ASN A 235 -3.36 12.86 -2.86
CA ASN A 235 -4.65 13.50 -2.67
C ASN A 235 -5.67 13.17 -3.76
N SER A 236 -5.78 11.90 -4.15
CA SER A 236 -6.86 11.44 -5.03
C SER A 236 -8.22 11.77 -4.41
N ARG A 237 -9.16 12.25 -5.24
CA ARG A 237 -10.52 12.57 -4.77
C ARG A 237 -11.44 11.36 -4.72
N HIS A 238 -11.06 10.30 -5.39
CA HIS A 238 -11.71 9.00 -5.41
C HIS A 238 -10.61 7.93 -5.39
N TYR A 239 -10.85 6.70 -5.76
CA TYR A 239 -9.91 5.58 -5.70
C TYR A 239 -8.52 5.92 -6.25
N THR A 240 -7.48 5.51 -5.54
CA THR A 240 -6.10 5.59 -6.03
C THR A 240 -5.89 4.69 -7.24
N VAL A 241 -6.28 3.42 -7.13
CA VAL A 241 -6.37 2.49 -8.27
C VAL A 241 -7.70 1.77 -8.22
N SER A 242 -8.39 1.67 -9.34
CA SER A 242 -9.58 0.82 -9.46
C SER A 242 -9.43 -0.20 -10.56
N GLY A 243 -9.74 -1.45 -10.24
CA GLY A 243 -9.87 -2.55 -11.19
C GLY A 243 -11.35 -2.90 -11.42
N GLY A 244 -11.75 -3.09 -12.68
CA GLY A 244 -13.10 -3.52 -13.02
C GLY A 244 -13.08 -4.61 -14.08
N GLN A 245 -13.53 -5.82 -13.75
CA GLN A 245 -13.63 -6.98 -14.66
C GLN A 245 -12.34 -7.21 -15.47
N SER A 246 -11.19 -7.13 -14.78
CA SER A 246 -9.85 -7.20 -15.34
C SER A 246 -9.05 -8.35 -14.73
N GLN A 247 -7.96 -8.75 -15.39
CA GLN A 247 -7.15 -9.88 -14.95
C GLN A 247 -5.64 -9.66 -15.14
N GLU A 248 -4.81 -10.41 -14.39
CA GLU A 248 -3.35 -10.30 -14.45
C GLU A 248 -2.87 -8.87 -14.14
N ILE A 249 -3.33 -8.32 -13.01
CA ILE A 249 -2.96 -6.98 -12.54
C ILE A 249 -1.83 -7.11 -11.53
N THR A 250 -0.72 -6.41 -11.75
CA THR A 250 0.39 -6.36 -10.81
C THR A 250 0.64 -4.91 -10.39
N ILE A 251 0.62 -4.65 -9.07
CA ILE A 251 0.91 -3.33 -8.50
C ILE A 251 2.08 -3.47 -7.53
N LYS A 252 3.14 -2.71 -7.78
CA LYS A 252 4.35 -2.73 -6.96
C LYS A 252 4.77 -1.33 -6.55
N ASN A 253 5.36 -1.21 -5.36
CA ASN A 253 6.01 0.02 -4.91
C ASN A 253 5.15 1.30 -5.08
N LEU A 254 3.83 1.17 -5.10
CA LEU A 254 2.90 2.29 -5.18
C LEU A 254 2.76 2.97 -3.81
N LYS A 255 2.63 4.30 -3.80
CA LYS A 255 2.36 5.10 -2.61
C LYS A 255 1.08 5.90 -2.82
N SER A 256 0.25 5.99 -1.79
CA SER A 256 -1.02 6.70 -1.86
C SER A 256 -1.27 7.53 -0.61
N PHE A 257 -1.82 8.73 -0.84
CA PHE A 257 -2.40 9.59 0.19
C PHE A 257 -3.76 10.09 -0.24
N SER A 258 -4.72 10.03 0.68
CA SER A 258 -6.05 10.61 0.47
C SER A 258 -6.66 11.10 1.78
N TYR A 259 -7.68 11.99 1.69
CA TYR A 259 -8.27 12.67 2.84
C TYR A 259 -9.76 12.99 2.65
N GLN A 260 -10.44 12.24 1.80
CA GLN A 260 -11.87 12.44 1.51
C GLN A 260 -12.61 11.10 1.60
N GLY A 261 -13.91 11.12 1.82
CA GLY A 261 -14.74 9.92 1.68
C GLY A 261 -14.70 9.38 0.26
N TRP A 262 -14.76 8.05 0.12
CA TRP A 262 -14.61 7.30 -1.14
C TRP A 262 -13.26 7.48 -1.83
N SER A 263 -12.25 7.95 -1.12
CA SER A 263 -10.89 8.04 -1.64
C SER A 263 -10.03 6.85 -1.21
N ASP A 264 -10.56 5.67 -1.50
CA ASP A 264 -9.95 4.38 -1.19
C ASP A 264 -8.57 4.23 -1.85
N GLY A 265 -7.80 3.30 -1.37
CA GLY A 265 -6.52 2.92 -1.95
C GLY A 265 -6.71 2.11 -3.23
N LEU A 266 -6.81 0.79 -3.11
CA LEU A 266 -6.87 -0.13 -4.24
C LEU A 266 -8.16 -0.94 -4.19
N ASP A 267 -9.06 -0.67 -5.13
CA ASP A 267 -10.39 -1.30 -5.23
C ASP A 267 -10.50 -2.21 -6.45
N PHE A 268 -10.91 -3.46 -6.25
CA PHE A 268 -11.07 -4.43 -7.33
C PHE A 268 -12.46 -5.03 -7.35
N MET A 269 -13.14 -4.89 -8.47
CA MET A 269 -14.49 -5.39 -8.73
C MET A 269 -14.45 -6.44 -9.84
N SER A 270 -14.84 -7.68 -9.55
CA SER A 270 -14.83 -8.78 -10.53
C SER A 270 -13.47 -8.99 -11.21
N CYS A 271 -12.38 -8.88 -10.47
CA CYS A 271 -11.01 -9.01 -11.00
C CYS A 271 -10.36 -10.32 -10.56
N SER A 272 -9.38 -10.79 -11.34
CA SER A 272 -8.63 -12.01 -10.99
C SER A 272 -7.13 -11.90 -11.27
N ASP A 273 -6.37 -12.82 -10.65
CA ASP A 273 -4.92 -12.92 -10.83
C ASP A 273 -4.22 -11.58 -10.47
N ILE A 274 -4.50 -11.10 -9.25
CA ILE A 274 -4.02 -9.80 -8.73
C ILE A 274 -2.81 -10.03 -7.84
N VAL A 275 -1.73 -9.27 -8.09
CA VAL A 275 -0.54 -9.22 -7.22
C VAL A 275 -0.29 -7.79 -6.78
N ILE A 276 -0.28 -7.57 -5.46
CA ILE A 276 0.06 -6.30 -4.83
C ILE A 276 1.28 -6.54 -3.94
N ASP A 277 2.36 -5.81 -4.18
CA ASP A 277 3.64 -6.04 -3.50
C ASP A 277 4.31 -4.72 -3.13
N ASP A 278 4.76 -4.59 -1.89
CA ASP A 278 5.54 -3.46 -1.39
C ASP A 278 4.85 -2.09 -1.60
N VAL A 279 3.53 -1.98 -1.35
CA VAL A 279 2.80 -0.71 -1.42
C VAL A 279 2.77 -0.01 -0.05
N PHE A 280 2.61 1.33 -0.07
CA PHE A 280 2.33 2.15 1.09
C PHE A 280 1.03 2.91 0.85
N LEU A 281 -0.02 2.57 1.58
CA LEU A 281 -1.34 3.16 1.41
C LEU A 281 -1.74 3.87 2.71
N ARG A 282 -1.93 5.19 2.64
CA ARG A 282 -2.54 5.99 3.69
C ARG A 282 -3.78 6.68 3.14
N ASN A 283 -4.93 6.13 3.46
CA ASN A 283 -6.20 6.52 2.86
C ASN A 283 -7.27 6.83 3.92
N SER A 284 -8.16 7.74 3.56
CA SER A 284 -9.35 8.08 4.35
C SER A 284 -10.58 7.46 3.70
N ASP A 285 -10.55 6.22 3.53
CA ASP A 285 -11.51 5.18 3.22
C ASP A 285 -10.70 3.86 3.11
N ASP A 286 -11.26 2.77 2.59
CA ASP A 286 -10.61 1.45 2.56
C ASP A 286 -9.22 1.50 1.88
N CYS A 287 -8.17 1.01 2.54
CA CYS A 287 -6.87 0.89 1.87
C CYS A 287 -6.91 -0.15 0.75
N LEU A 288 -7.54 -1.30 1.00
CA LEU A 288 -7.72 -2.40 0.05
C LEU A 288 -9.15 -2.88 0.08
N ALA A 289 -9.82 -2.93 -1.07
CA ALA A 289 -11.16 -3.45 -1.19
C ALA A 289 -11.31 -4.45 -2.34
N PHE A 290 -11.97 -5.57 -2.07
CA PHE A 290 -12.20 -6.65 -3.04
C PHE A 290 -13.68 -7.02 -3.07
N TYR A 291 -14.30 -6.80 -4.23
CA TYR A 291 -15.72 -7.05 -4.47
C TYR A 291 -15.91 -8.00 -5.64
N THR A 292 -17.04 -8.68 -5.68
CA THR A 292 -17.56 -9.31 -6.89
C THR A 292 -18.27 -8.26 -7.72
N HIS A 293 -19.50 -8.46 -8.14
CA HIS A 293 -20.25 -7.47 -8.89
C HIS A 293 -20.38 -6.13 -8.17
N ARG A 294 -20.02 -5.07 -8.85
CA ARG A 294 -20.35 -3.69 -8.49
C ARG A 294 -20.50 -2.87 -9.78
N TRP A 295 -21.52 -2.01 -9.84
CA TRP A 295 -21.85 -1.19 -11.02
C TRP A 295 -22.06 -2.05 -12.28
N ASN A 296 -21.20 -1.92 -13.30
CA ASN A 296 -21.27 -2.66 -14.55
C ASN A 296 -20.27 -3.82 -14.63
N TYR A 297 -19.56 -4.14 -13.53
CA TYR A 297 -18.59 -5.22 -13.48
C TYR A 297 -19.23 -6.46 -12.88
N TYR A 298 -19.11 -7.60 -13.56
CA TYR A 298 -19.74 -8.87 -13.20
C TYR A 298 -18.72 -9.99 -13.17
N GLY A 299 -18.76 -10.83 -12.17
CA GLY A 299 -17.93 -12.00 -12.02
C GLY A 299 -17.30 -12.14 -10.65
N ASP A 300 -16.48 -13.18 -10.53
CA ASP A 300 -15.73 -13.50 -9.32
C ASP A 300 -14.60 -12.50 -9.07
N CYS A 301 -14.22 -12.36 -7.80
CA CYS A 301 -12.94 -11.77 -7.43
C CYS A 301 -12.07 -12.86 -6.79
N ARG A 302 -10.97 -13.24 -7.43
CA ARG A 302 -10.19 -14.42 -7.04
C ARG A 302 -8.72 -14.37 -7.38
N LYS A 303 -7.94 -15.28 -6.75
CA LYS A 303 -6.49 -15.39 -6.93
C LYS A 303 -5.78 -14.06 -6.65
N VAL A 304 -5.96 -13.56 -5.45
CA VAL A 304 -5.39 -12.31 -4.97
C VAL A 304 -4.19 -12.63 -4.07
N ARG A 305 -3.08 -11.95 -4.30
CA ARG A 305 -1.91 -11.96 -3.42
C ARG A 305 -1.53 -10.54 -3.06
N VAL A 306 -1.59 -10.20 -1.79
CA VAL A 306 -1.08 -8.95 -1.23
C VAL A 306 0.08 -9.27 -0.30
N GLN A 307 1.23 -8.63 -0.50
CA GLN A 307 2.39 -8.93 0.34
C GLN A 307 3.30 -7.73 0.57
N ASN A 308 4.14 -7.82 1.63
CA ASN A 308 5.24 -6.89 1.95
C ASN A 308 4.81 -5.41 2.06
N SER A 309 3.57 -5.15 2.40
CA SER A 309 2.93 -3.84 2.25
C SER A 309 2.68 -3.17 3.60
N THR A 310 2.53 -1.85 3.56
CA THR A 310 2.19 -1.02 4.72
C THR A 310 0.86 -0.33 4.46
N LEU A 311 -0.08 -0.48 5.38
CA LEU A 311 -1.42 0.09 5.30
C LEU A 311 -1.66 1.02 6.48
N TRP A 312 -2.30 2.14 6.21
CA TRP A 312 -2.72 3.13 7.18
C TRP A 312 -4.12 3.62 6.81
N ALA A 313 -5.12 3.06 7.44
CA ALA A 313 -6.49 3.54 7.29
C ALA A 313 -6.70 4.66 8.31
N ASP A 314 -6.66 5.91 7.84
CA ASP A 314 -7.03 7.05 8.68
C ASP A 314 -8.51 6.95 9.05
N ILE A 315 -9.35 6.44 8.12
CA ILE A 315 -10.75 6.07 8.31
C ILE A 315 -11.02 4.77 7.54
N ALA A 316 -12.01 3.99 7.98
CA ALA A 316 -12.48 2.74 7.40
C ALA A 316 -11.46 1.59 7.52
N HIS A 317 -11.30 0.74 6.51
CA HIS A 317 -10.67 -0.57 6.66
C HIS A 317 -9.29 -0.62 6.01
N PRO A 318 -8.27 -1.14 6.70
CA PRO A 318 -7.05 -1.57 6.02
C PRO A 318 -7.29 -2.65 4.96
N ILE A 319 -8.17 -3.63 5.24
CA ILE A 319 -8.52 -4.70 4.30
C ILE A 319 -10.03 -4.98 4.40
N ASN A 320 -10.74 -4.75 3.30
CA ASN A 320 -12.17 -5.00 3.16
C ASN A 320 -12.46 -6.02 2.04
N ILE A 321 -13.17 -7.11 2.35
CA ILE A 321 -13.52 -8.17 1.40
C ILE A 321 -15.02 -8.41 1.47
N GLY A 322 -15.70 -8.33 0.32
CA GLY A 322 -17.14 -8.63 0.23
C GLY A 322 -17.98 -7.40 -0.02
N THR A 323 -18.98 -7.13 0.81
CA THR A 323 -19.93 -6.04 0.75
C THR A 323 -20.82 -6.08 -0.50
N HIS A 324 -20.31 -5.71 -1.67
CA HIS A 324 -21.07 -5.64 -2.91
C HIS A 324 -21.03 -6.94 -3.70
N GLY A 325 -22.14 -7.29 -4.37
CA GLY A 325 -22.28 -8.49 -5.18
C GLY A 325 -23.54 -8.47 -6.05
N ASN A 326 -23.91 -9.63 -6.59
CA ASN A 326 -25.00 -9.76 -7.54
C ASN A 326 -26.16 -10.59 -6.97
N THR A 327 -27.25 -9.93 -6.64
CA THR A 327 -28.46 -10.60 -6.13
C THR A 327 -29.40 -11.10 -7.23
N LYS A 328 -29.13 -10.79 -8.50
CA LYS A 328 -30.07 -11.07 -9.60
C LYS A 328 -29.73 -12.33 -10.38
N THR A 329 -28.47 -12.55 -10.72
CA THR A 329 -28.07 -13.56 -11.71
C THR A 329 -26.87 -14.41 -11.31
N GLY A 330 -26.16 -14.09 -10.21
CA GLY A 330 -24.85 -14.65 -9.97
C GLY A 330 -24.71 -15.39 -8.63
N ASP A 331 -23.96 -16.47 -8.70
CA ASP A 331 -23.37 -17.18 -7.57
C ASP A 331 -21.88 -16.86 -7.45
N GLU A 332 -21.54 -15.57 -7.53
CA GLU A 332 -20.17 -15.07 -7.56
C GLU A 332 -19.42 -15.36 -6.26
N VAL A 333 -18.11 -15.50 -6.37
CA VAL A 333 -17.24 -15.87 -5.25
C VAL A 333 -16.06 -14.92 -5.08
N LEU A 334 -15.68 -14.74 -3.81
CA LEU A 334 -14.45 -14.13 -3.36
C LEU A 334 -13.57 -15.27 -2.85
N GLU A 335 -12.54 -15.66 -3.61
CA GLU A 335 -11.79 -16.85 -3.25
C GLU A 335 -10.30 -16.81 -3.58
N ASP A 336 -9.54 -17.71 -2.95
CA ASP A 336 -8.12 -17.90 -3.19
C ASP A 336 -7.32 -16.62 -2.96
N MET A 337 -7.48 -16.02 -1.78
CA MET A 337 -6.80 -14.78 -1.42
C MET A 337 -5.75 -15.01 -0.34
N LEU A 338 -4.57 -14.42 -0.51
CA LEU A 338 -3.48 -14.44 0.45
C LEU A 338 -3.00 -13.03 0.75
N PHE A 339 -3.10 -12.63 2.02
CA PHE A 339 -2.54 -11.40 2.57
C PHE A 339 -1.37 -11.78 3.46
N LYS A 340 -0.14 -11.40 3.08
CA LYS A 340 1.06 -11.88 3.77
C LYS A 340 2.09 -10.79 4.01
N ASN A 341 2.69 -10.79 5.21
CA ASN A 341 3.75 -9.87 5.61
C ASN A 341 3.32 -8.40 5.42
N ILE A 342 2.28 -8.00 6.15
CA ILE A 342 1.68 -6.66 6.09
C ILE A 342 1.82 -5.97 7.44
N ASP A 343 2.25 -4.72 7.41
CA ASP A 343 2.22 -3.81 8.56
C ASP A 343 1.01 -2.89 8.43
N ILE A 344 0.10 -2.95 9.38
CA ILE A 344 -1.05 -2.04 9.49
C ILE A 344 -0.72 -1.04 10.59
N LEU A 345 -0.48 0.21 10.22
CA LEU A 345 -0.03 1.22 11.17
C LEU A 345 -1.20 1.78 12.00
N GLU A 346 -2.31 2.09 11.34
CA GLU A 346 -3.51 2.63 11.96
C GLU A 346 -4.77 1.97 11.37
N HIS A 347 -5.81 1.89 12.20
CA HIS A 347 -7.17 1.54 11.83
C HIS A 347 -8.13 2.37 12.66
N ASP A 348 -9.12 2.99 11.99
CA ASP A 348 -10.16 3.81 12.61
C ASP A 348 -11.48 3.63 11.87
N GLU A 349 -12.49 3.00 12.53
CA GLU A 349 -13.83 2.79 11.97
C GLU A 349 -14.86 2.82 13.10
N ASP A 350 -15.74 3.78 13.07
CA ASP A 350 -16.75 4.04 14.11
C ASP A 350 -18.06 3.25 13.91
N ASP A 351 -18.38 2.78 12.69
CA ASP A 351 -19.58 1.97 12.43
C ASP A 351 -19.44 0.56 13.01
N ARG A 352 -19.93 0.37 14.23
CA ARG A 352 -19.87 -0.91 14.98
C ARG A 352 -20.42 -2.12 14.23
N ASN A 353 -21.26 -1.90 13.25
CA ASN A 353 -21.82 -2.98 12.42
C ASN A 353 -20.96 -3.29 11.20
N TYR A 354 -19.93 -2.54 10.97
CA TYR A 354 -19.07 -2.62 9.81
C TYR A 354 -17.58 -2.38 10.14
N GLN A 355 -17.19 -2.58 11.37
CA GLN A 355 -15.79 -2.47 11.81
C GLN A 355 -14.95 -3.65 11.33
N GLY A 356 -13.67 -3.52 11.41
CA GLY A 356 -12.70 -4.60 11.21
C GLY A 356 -11.44 -4.13 10.50
N CYS A 357 -10.31 -4.35 11.15
CA CYS A 357 -9.00 -4.15 10.54
C CYS A 357 -8.77 -5.15 9.38
N MET A 358 -9.19 -6.41 9.61
CA MET A 358 -9.25 -7.47 8.60
C MET A 358 -10.71 -7.92 8.49
N THR A 359 -11.38 -7.49 7.43
CA THR A 359 -12.83 -7.57 7.29
C THR A 359 -13.24 -8.49 6.15
N ILE A 360 -14.17 -9.40 6.42
CA ILE A 360 -14.90 -10.18 5.42
C ILE A 360 -16.40 -10.01 5.70
N ASN A 361 -17.01 -9.06 5.01
CA ASN A 361 -18.41 -8.71 5.11
C ASN A 361 -19.14 -9.10 3.83
N VAL A 362 -19.80 -10.26 3.80
CA VAL A 362 -20.46 -10.76 2.59
C VAL A 362 -21.92 -10.39 2.57
N GLY A 363 -22.29 -9.56 1.61
CA GLY A 363 -23.65 -9.25 1.23
C GLY A 363 -23.95 -9.72 -0.20
N ASP A 364 -25.11 -9.38 -0.72
CA ASP A 364 -25.50 -9.50 -2.14
C ASP A 364 -25.14 -10.84 -2.82
N HIS A 365 -25.49 -11.96 -2.17
CA HIS A 365 -25.25 -13.33 -2.64
C HIS A 365 -23.76 -13.72 -2.79
N ASN A 366 -22.81 -12.94 -2.28
CA ASN A 366 -21.42 -13.33 -2.25
C ASN A 366 -21.17 -14.58 -1.40
N LEU A 367 -20.17 -15.36 -1.79
CA LEU A 367 -19.55 -16.39 -0.98
C LEU A 367 -18.06 -16.09 -0.86
N ALA A 368 -17.57 -15.85 0.34
CA ALA A 368 -16.12 -15.73 0.59
C ALA A 368 -15.55 -17.06 1.08
N ARG A 369 -14.45 -17.53 0.46
CA ARG A 369 -13.82 -18.80 0.86
C ARG A 369 -12.32 -18.87 0.52
N ASN A 370 -11.60 -19.73 1.25
CA ASN A 370 -10.17 -19.98 1.02
C ASN A 370 -9.34 -18.68 1.07
N ILE A 371 -9.46 -17.96 2.18
CA ILE A 371 -8.76 -16.68 2.40
C ILE A 371 -7.83 -16.82 3.59
N THR A 372 -6.57 -16.41 3.40
CA THR A 372 -5.54 -16.50 4.42
C THR A 372 -4.92 -15.13 4.70
N PHE A 373 -4.85 -14.77 5.97
CA PHE A 373 -4.09 -13.65 6.51
C PHE A 373 -2.91 -14.22 7.28
N GLU A 374 -1.69 -13.88 6.88
CA GLU A 374 -0.46 -14.48 7.45
C GLU A 374 0.61 -13.41 7.69
N ASP A 375 1.28 -13.48 8.83
CA ASP A 375 2.37 -12.56 9.20
C ASP A 375 1.94 -11.08 9.16
N ILE A 376 0.81 -10.74 9.79
CA ILE A 376 0.28 -9.37 9.83
C ILE A 376 0.52 -8.76 11.21
N ARG A 377 1.01 -7.53 11.23
CA ARG A 377 1.30 -6.74 12.42
C ARG A 377 0.44 -5.48 12.42
N VAL A 378 -0.47 -5.39 13.37
CA VAL A 378 -1.31 -4.21 13.60
C VAL A 378 -0.68 -3.41 14.74
N GLU A 379 -0.23 -2.20 14.44
CA GLU A 379 0.50 -1.38 15.40
C GLU A 379 -0.42 -0.54 16.27
N ASN A 380 -1.56 -0.08 15.72
CA ASN A 380 -2.57 0.64 16.49
C ASN A 380 -3.97 0.46 15.91
N ILE A 381 -4.96 0.41 16.78
CA ILE A 381 -6.38 0.57 16.46
C ILE A 381 -6.88 1.73 17.30
N GLN A 382 -7.35 2.81 16.68
CA GLN A 382 -7.89 3.98 17.34
C GLN A 382 -9.32 3.70 17.80
N GLU A 383 -10.17 3.32 16.85
CA GLU A 383 -11.48 2.72 17.06
C GLU A 383 -11.65 1.58 16.06
N GLY A 384 -12.30 0.47 16.45
CA GLY A 384 -12.55 -0.63 15.55
C GLY A 384 -12.36 -2.01 16.16
N GLN A 385 -12.32 -3.01 15.31
CA GLN A 385 -12.17 -4.44 15.64
C GLN A 385 -10.96 -5.02 14.91
N LEU A 386 -10.30 -5.99 15.49
CA LEU A 386 -9.20 -6.67 14.79
C LEU A 386 -9.71 -7.54 13.64
N PHE A 387 -10.79 -8.31 13.90
CA PHE A 387 -11.43 -9.20 12.91
C PHE A 387 -12.91 -8.92 12.81
N HIS A 388 -13.45 -8.94 11.60
CA HIS A 388 -14.89 -8.84 11.37
C HIS A 388 -15.31 -9.80 10.26
N LEU A 389 -15.94 -10.93 10.64
CA LEU A 389 -16.36 -11.98 9.71
C LEU A 389 -17.88 -12.10 9.75
N ARG A 390 -18.56 -11.62 8.74
CA ARG A 390 -19.99 -11.55 8.78
C ARG A 390 -20.65 -11.91 7.46
N VAL A 391 -21.73 -12.70 7.53
CA VAL A 391 -22.71 -12.78 6.45
C VAL A 391 -23.79 -11.78 6.78
N MET A 392 -23.90 -10.72 5.96
CA MET A 392 -24.72 -9.57 6.31
C MET A 392 -25.79 -9.23 5.26
N TYR A 393 -26.77 -8.46 5.70
CA TYR A 393 -27.66 -7.67 4.88
C TYR A 393 -27.74 -6.26 5.48
N ASN A 394 -26.87 -5.39 5.04
CA ASN A 394 -26.87 -3.98 5.43
C ASN A 394 -27.56 -3.17 4.33
N GLN A 395 -28.75 -2.65 4.60
CA GLN A 395 -29.56 -1.91 3.62
C GLN A 395 -28.88 -0.65 3.06
N LYS A 396 -27.85 -0.14 3.74
CA LYS A 396 -27.02 0.98 3.23
C LYS A 396 -26.19 0.55 2.02
N TYR A 397 -25.74 -0.70 1.98
CA TYR A 397 -24.79 -1.20 0.98
C TYR A 397 -25.29 -2.35 0.13
N ASN A 398 -26.32 -3.12 0.62
CA ASN A 398 -26.74 -4.37 0.03
C ASN A 398 -28.20 -4.38 -0.38
N THR A 399 -28.52 -5.20 -1.37
CA THR A 399 -29.88 -5.52 -1.82
C THR A 399 -30.35 -6.89 -1.33
N GLY A 400 -29.47 -7.70 -0.75
CA GLY A 400 -29.75 -8.98 -0.14
C GLY A 400 -28.60 -9.52 0.70
N PRO A 401 -28.80 -10.60 1.46
CA PRO A 401 -27.74 -11.19 2.27
C PRO A 401 -26.71 -11.96 1.42
N GLY A 402 -25.50 -12.12 1.94
CA GLY A 402 -24.48 -13.00 1.39
C GLY A 402 -24.86 -14.49 1.53
N ARG A 403 -24.11 -15.38 0.85
CA ARG A 403 -24.30 -16.84 0.91
C ARG A 403 -23.51 -17.50 2.04
N GLY A 404 -22.36 -16.97 2.40
CA GLY A 404 -21.53 -17.56 3.47
C GLY A 404 -20.09 -17.06 3.49
N VAL A 405 -19.42 -17.37 4.60
CA VAL A 405 -17.95 -17.19 4.77
C VAL A 405 -17.39 -18.51 5.25
N LYS A 406 -16.37 -19.07 4.59
CA LYS A 406 -15.81 -20.36 5.01
C LYS A 406 -14.33 -20.51 4.66
N ASP A 407 -13.66 -21.39 5.41
CA ASP A 407 -12.25 -21.74 5.18
C ASP A 407 -11.33 -20.52 5.27
N ILE A 408 -11.40 -19.79 6.39
CA ILE A 408 -10.62 -18.59 6.65
C ILE A 408 -9.52 -18.90 7.68
N VAL A 409 -8.30 -18.44 7.39
CA VAL A 409 -7.13 -18.64 8.24
C VAL A 409 -6.50 -17.31 8.62
N PHE A 410 -6.32 -17.08 9.91
CA PHE A 410 -5.50 -16.01 10.47
C PHE A 410 -4.30 -16.66 11.16
N ARG A 411 -3.10 -16.39 10.66
CA ARG A 411 -1.87 -17.00 11.16
C ARG A 411 -0.80 -15.97 11.45
N ASN A 412 -0.12 -16.07 12.59
CA ASN A 412 0.94 -15.15 13.00
C ASN A 412 0.49 -13.69 12.97
N ILE A 413 -0.64 -13.39 13.61
CA ILE A 413 -1.17 -12.03 13.69
C ILE A 413 -0.75 -11.43 15.04
N SER A 414 -0.16 -10.25 15.02
CA SER A 414 0.10 -9.47 16.23
C SER A 414 -0.67 -8.14 16.18
N CYS A 415 -1.22 -7.75 17.32
CA CYS A 415 -1.90 -6.47 17.46
C CYS A 415 -1.49 -5.79 18.76
N THR A 416 -1.18 -4.49 18.66
CA THR A 416 -1.02 -3.59 19.80
C THR A 416 -2.07 -2.49 19.70
N GLY A 417 -2.61 -1.99 20.81
CA GLY A 417 -3.61 -0.94 20.79
C GLY A 417 -4.34 -0.80 22.13
N LYS A 418 -4.89 0.38 22.39
CA LYS A 418 -5.61 0.67 23.64
C LYS A 418 -7.10 0.34 23.56
N TYR A 419 -7.71 0.46 22.38
CA TYR A 419 -9.16 0.39 22.16
C TYR A 419 -9.49 -0.61 21.06
N ILE A 420 -9.34 -1.90 21.40
CA ILE A 420 -9.79 -2.97 20.51
C ILE A 420 -11.21 -3.36 20.94
N ASN A 421 -12.21 -3.03 20.13
CA ASN A 421 -13.57 -3.51 20.31
C ASN A 421 -13.62 -5.03 20.11
N PRO A 422 -14.58 -5.73 20.70
CA PRO A 422 -14.74 -7.15 20.46
C PRO A 422 -14.85 -7.46 18.97
N SER A 423 -13.98 -8.35 18.47
CA SER A 423 -14.07 -8.86 17.11
C SER A 423 -15.39 -9.60 16.89
N LEU A 424 -16.00 -9.51 15.71
CA LEU A 424 -17.29 -10.10 15.44
C LEU A 424 -17.19 -11.30 14.49
N ILE A 425 -17.91 -12.39 14.83
CA ILE A 425 -18.15 -13.51 13.91
C ILE A 425 -19.64 -13.82 13.93
N GLU A 426 -20.33 -13.62 12.80
CA GLU A 426 -21.77 -13.75 12.70
C GLU A 426 -22.22 -14.32 11.35
N GLY A 427 -23.02 -15.38 11.37
CA GLY A 427 -23.77 -15.85 10.21
C GLY A 427 -25.14 -15.16 10.11
N TYR A 428 -25.84 -15.33 9.00
CA TYR A 428 -27.13 -14.70 8.75
C TYR A 428 -28.33 -15.60 9.13
N ASP A 429 -28.28 -16.85 8.72
CA ASP A 429 -29.28 -17.87 9.02
C ASP A 429 -28.67 -19.29 8.94
N LYS A 430 -29.52 -20.33 9.14
CA LYS A 430 -29.07 -21.73 9.13
C LYS A 430 -28.38 -22.19 7.84
N ASN A 431 -28.63 -21.53 6.72
CA ASN A 431 -28.06 -21.86 5.41
C ASN A 431 -26.91 -20.95 5.02
N ARG A 432 -26.78 -19.77 5.66
CA ARG A 432 -25.81 -18.71 5.35
C ARG A 432 -24.92 -18.46 6.57
N LYS A 433 -23.91 -19.31 6.70
CA LYS A 433 -23.09 -19.41 7.91
C LYS A 433 -21.70 -18.85 7.72
N VAL A 434 -21.06 -18.58 8.84
CA VAL A 434 -19.60 -18.44 8.92
C VAL A 434 -19.03 -19.75 9.43
N GLU A 435 -18.17 -20.44 8.66
CA GLU A 435 -17.73 -21.80 8.96
C GLU A 435 -16.22 -22.01 8.76
N ASN A 436 -15.63 -22.91 9.54
CA ASN A 436 -14.23 -23.35 9.44
C ASN A 436 -13.22 -22.20 9.51
N ILE A 437 -13.24 -21.48 10.62
CA ILE A 437 -12.31 -20.39 10.91
C ILE A 437 -11.16 -20.91 11.76
N LEU A 438 -9.92 -20.56 11.41
CA LEU A 438 -8.73 -20.91 12.17
C LEU A 438 -7.95 -19.65 12.55
N PHE A 439 -7.76 -19.46 13.86
CA PHE A 439 -6.80 -18.53 14.44
C PHE A 439 -5.58 -19.31 14.93
N GLU A 440 -4.39 -19.01 14.43
CA GLU A 440 -3.16 -19.72 14.75
C GLU A 440 -2.06 -18.72 15.09
N ASN A 441 -1.48 -18.85 16.29
CA ASN A 441 -0.44 -17.97 16.78
C ASN A 441 -0.83 -16.47 16.75
N ILE A 442 -1.87 -16.12 17.49
CA ILE A 442 -2.33 -14.72 17.63
C ILE A 442 -1.71 -14.10 18.89
N VAL A 443 -1.19 -12.89 18.79
CA VAL A 443 -0.55 -12.15 19.89
C VAL A 443 -1.21 -10.79 20.06
N LEU A 444 -1.84 -10.58 21.22
CA LEU A 444 -2.46 -9.29 21.57
C LEU A 444 -1.66 -8.63 22.69
N ASN A 445 -1.18 -7.41 22.44
CA ASN A 445 -0.40 -6.63 23.41
C ASN A 445 0.76 -7.45 24.04
N GLY A 446 1.48 -8.21 23.21
CA GLY A 446 2.61 -9.05 23.62
C GLY A 446 2.24 -10.39 24.26
N LYS A 447 0.95 -10.68 24.50
CA LYS A 447 0.47 -11.94 25.05
C LYS A 447 -0.11 -12.83 23.98
N ARG A 448 0.39 -14.08 23.88
CA ARG A 448 -0.22 -15.10 23.01
C ARG A 448 -1.61 -15.49 23.51
N VAL A 449 -2.56 -15.55 22.61
CA VAL A 449 -3.96 -15.88 22.88
C VAL A 449 -4.22 -17.36 22.58
N THR A 450 -4.95 -18.02 23.45
CA THR A 450 -5.23 -19.47 23.34
C THR A 450 -6.71 -19.81 23.35
N THR A 451 -7.56 -18.85 23.68
CA THR A 451 -9.02 -19.00 23.70
C THR A 451 -9.71 -17.87 22.95
N LEU A 452 -10.97 -18.09 22.52
CA LEU A 452 -11.77 -17.05 21.89
C LEU A 452 -12.11 -15.90 22.84
N GLU A 453 -12.19 -16.16 24.13
CA GLU A 453 -12.40 -15.14 25.15
C GLU A 453 -11.16 -14.22 25.26
N GLU A 454 -9.94 -14.80 25.33
CA GLU A 454 -8.71 -14.03 25.30
C GLU A 454 -8.54 -13.24 24.00
N LEU A 455 -9.05 -13.76 22.87
CA LEU A 455 -9.06 -13.07 21.58
C LEU A 455 -10.09 -11.95 21.50
N ASN A 456 -10.95 -11.83 22.52
CA ASN A 456 -12.03 -10.86 22.57
C ASN A 456 -12.97 -10.96 21.35
N VAL A 457 -13.47 -12.19 21.07
CA VAL A 457 -14.37 -12.48 19.95
C VAL A 457 -15.79 -12.61 20.44
N ASP A 458 -16.67 -11.77 19.92
CA ASP A 458 -18.11 -11.90 20.03
C ASP A 458 -18.63 -12.86 18.94
N LYS A 459 -18.79 -14.12 19.31
CA LYS A 459 -19.32 -15.15 18.44
C LYS A 459 -20.84 -15.19 18.54
N LYS A 460 -21.52 -14.75 17.49
CA LYS A 460 -22.98 -14.70 17.37
C LYS A 460 -23.58 -15.98 16.77
N ASP A 461 -24.81 -15.89 16.29
CA ASP A 461 -25.57 -16.99 15.72
C ASP A 461 -25.01 -17.46 14.35
N PHE A 462 -25.37 -18.69 13.99
CA PHE A 462 -25.04 -19.32 12.70
C PHE A 462 -23.55 -19.39 12.39
N VAL A 463 -22.75 -19.56 13.42
CA VAL A 463 -21.31 -19.76 13.33
C VAL A 463 -20.96 -21.23 13.58
N GLY A 464 -20.32 -21.85 12.61
CA GLY A 464 -19.88 -23.23 12.71
C GLY A 464 -18.56 -23.39 13.48
N LYS A 465 -17.66 -24.21 12.93
CA LYS A 465 -16.40 -24.55 13.59
C LYS A 465 -15.44 -23.35 13.59
N VAL A 466 -15.04 -22.90 14.78
CA VAL A 466 -13.95 -21.94 15.01
C VAL A 466 -12.89 -22.60 15.87
N ARG A 467 -11.64 -22.52 15.47
CA ARG A 467 -10.49 -23.10 16.19
C ARG A 467 -9.47 -22.01 16.49
N ILE A 468 -8.84 -22.13 17.65
CA ILE A 468 -7.67 -21.36 18.03
C ILE A 468 -6.53 -22.33 18.38
N LYS A 469 -5.27 -22.00 18.00
CA LYS A 469 -4.10 -22.84 18.23
C LYS A 469 -2.89 -22.02 18.69
#